data_ac4ca6ac728a70c4e270cf7d44a974ae
#
_entry.id   ac4ca6ac728a70c4e270cf7d44a974ae
#
_cell.length_a   1.000
_cell.length_b   1.000
_cell.length_c   1.000
_cell.angle_alpha   90.00
_cell.angle_beta   90.00
_cell.angle_gamma   90.00
#
_symmetry.space_group_name_H-M   'P 1'
#
loop_
_entity.id
_entity.type
_entity.pdbx_description
1 polymer ?
#
loop_
_entity_poly.entity_id
_entity_poly.type
_entity_poly.pdbx_seq_one_letter_code
_entity_poly.pdbx_strand_id
1 'polypeptide(L)'
;MRIRSFAPQLPLVKLAAIVKKTLLRSWALLGMGLFAACAAWAQTPAATKAPLVIAHVAPTSGRFALHAEADRRGAEMAVEEFNARGGVLGREVVLVARDPTLDKARAAQVAQQLITESKVGFLLGAIDSGVAASMSAVCQQYGVLFINTNSSAPSEAVENAHRSKFSFDANGANFNRALLQYALAQRPGKRVVLLTEDNDWGRSNAAASRAIVAEYGGSVVGEVMVPVALPDPAGALRQVAAMAAEVVAVNVSGSNQIRLFAHIDPAVFEAQSWVVGEVDWEELYPAPGTPRPLYGTTWAWNLDTPGTAQFVARYRERYRHTQRLPYPGDVTHAAYLATKALLSAIERTGSTDNHALIRALEGMRWSARERMQHDDAFMDPVSHHLQQTIYIATWKPRPDRPELSQVILGHLPPAQVRYAPEGGARLEPLAAMPHYAP
;
A
#
# COMPACT_ATOMS: atom_id res chain seq x y z
N MET A 1 -54.41 53.44 28.85
CA MET A 1 -53.50 53.96 29.89
C MET A 1 -52.36 54.67 29.20
N ARG A 2 -52.25 55.98 29.34
CA ARG A 2 -51.32 56.84 28.58
C ARG A 2 -49.92 56.76 29.20
N ILE A 3 -48.85 56.61 28.38
CA ILE A 3 -47.47 56.87 28.82
C ILE A 3 -46.92 57.97 27.88
N ARG A 4 -46.49 59.07 28.52
CA ARG A 4 -45.93 60.27 27.87
C ARG A 4 -44.46 60.08 27.58
N SER A 5 -43.98 60.55 26.40
CA SER A 5 -42.59 60.72 26.03
C SER A 5 -42.00 61.99 26.63
N PHE A 6 -40.76 61.93 27.05
CA PHE A 6 -39.91 63.09 27.33
C PHE A 6 -38.56 62.87 26.64
N ALA A 7 -38.20 63.75 25.74
CA ALA A 7 -36.88 63.86 25.16
C ALA A 7 -36.27 65.23 25.52
N PRO A 8 -35.05 65.32 26.01
CA PRO A 8 -34.36 66.59 26.19
C PRO A 8 -33.60 67.00 24.94
N GLN A 9 -33.78 68.24 24.49
CA GLN A 9 -33.04 68.89 23.41
C GLN A 9 -31.66 69.36 23.93
N LEU A 10 -30.57 69.03 23.25
CA LEU A 10 -29.25 69.61 23.46
C LEU A 10 -28.95 70.70 22.42
N PRO A 11 -28.25 71.80 22.80
CA PRO A 11 -28.07 72.96 21.93
C PRO A 11 -26.98 72.72 20.86
N LEU A 12 -27.29 73.17 19.63
CA LEU A 12 -26.61 73.05 18.37
C LEU A 12 -25.16 73.65 18.29
N VAL A 13 -24.71 74.41 19.27
CA VAL A 13 -23.42 75.12 19.18
C VAL A 13 -22.19 74.33 19.57
N LYS A 14 -22.34 73.20 20.23
CA LYS A 14 -21.20 72.32 20.60
C LYS A 14 -20.84 71.22 19.58
N LEU A 15 -21.66 71.07 18.54
CA LEU A 15 -21.45 70.00 17.57
C LEU A 15 -20.37 70.29 16.53
N ALA A 16 -20.18 71.57 16.18
CA ALA A 16 -19.19 71.95 15.13
C ALA A 16 -17.70 71.83 15.53
N ALA A 17 -17.40 71.90 16.82
CA ALA A 17 -15.99 71.81 17.30
C ALA A 17 -15.52 70.36 17.47
N ILE A 18 -16.42 69.42 17.68
CA ILE A 18 -16.11 68.00 17.84
C ILE A 18 -15.89 67.37 16.46
N VAL A 19 -16.67 67.76 15.45
CA VAL A 19 -16.57 67.20 14.08
C VAL A 19 -15.25 67.57 13.41
N LYS A 20 -14.70 68.78 13.64
CA LYS A 20 -13.38 69.19 13.05
C LYS A 20 -12.20 68.45 13.64
N LYS A 21 -12.19 68.08 14.93
CA LYS A 21 -11.09 67.34 15.55
C LYS A 21 -11.12 65.85 15.22
N THR A 22 -12.31 65.29 14.94
CA THR A 22 -12.46 63.87 14.58
C THR A 22 -12.07 63.61 13.12
N LEU A 23 -12.43 64.53 12.21
CA LEU A 23 -12.06 64.42 10.78
C LEU A 23 -10.55 64.53 10.52
N LEU A 24 -9.80 65.38 11.23
CA LEU A 24 -8.37 65.47 11.08
C LEU A 24 -7.57 64.28 11.64
N ARG A 25 -8.11 63.57 12.66
CA ARG A 25 -7.53 62.33 13.17
C ARG A 25 -7.84 61.13 12.29
N SER A 26 -8.99 61.09 11.62
CA SER A 26 -9.36 60.01 10.70
C SER A 26 -8.54 60.02 9.41
N TRP A 27 -8.10 61.15 8.91
CA TRP A 27 -7.26 61.23 7.70
C TRP A 27 -5.80 60.87 7.96
N ALA A 28 -5.27 61.08 9.17
CA ALA A 28 -3.93 60.63 9.55
C ALA A 28 -3.83 59.11 9.75
N LEU A 29 -4.93 58.48 10.24
CA LEU A 29 -5.00 57.02 10.38
C LEU A 29 -5.30 56.29 9.06
N LEU A 30 -6.06 56.93 8.13
CA LEU A 30 -6.29 56.35 6.80
C LEU A 30 -5.03 56.42 5.92
N GLY A 31 -4.19 57.48 6.05
CA GLY A 31 -2.93 57.61 5.32
C GLY A 31 -1.90 56.57 5.75
N MET A 32 -1.78 56.26 7.04
CA MET A 32 -0.90 55.21 7.54
C MET A 32 -1.38 53.80 7.25
N GLY A 33 -2.70 53.56 7.17
CA GLY A 33 -3.29 52.30 6.81
C GLY A 33 -3.10 51.92 5.34
N LEU A 34 -3.12 52.87 4.43
CA LEU A 34 -2.89 52.67 2.99
C LEU A 34 -1.43 52.39 2.67
N PHE A 35 -0.44 52.98 3.40
CA PHE A 35 0.96 52.67 3.21
C PHE A 35 1.36 51.30 3.76
N ALA A 36 0.73 50.84 4.84
CA ALA A 36 0.94 49.46 5.37
C ALA A 36 0.28 48.39 4.49
N ALA A 37 -0.85 48.69 3.86
CA ALA A 37 -1.52 47.77 2.93
C ALA A 37 -0.82 47.62 1.59
N CYS A 38 -0.15 48.67 1.09
CA CYS A 38 0.65 48.62 -0.14
C CYS A 38 2.01 47.88 0.07
N ALA A 39 2.54 47.86 1.29
CA ALA A 39 3.76 47.09 1.59
C ALA A 39 3.49 45.57 1.72
N ALA A 40 2.25 45.17 2.01
CA ALA A 40 1.86 43.75 2.08
C ALA A 40 1.59 43.09 0.69
N TRP A 41 1.50 43.90 -0.37
CA TRP A 41 1.22 43.37 -1.73
C TRP A 41 2.46 43.28 -2.63
N ALA A 42 3.63 43.55 -2.11
CA ALA A 42 4.91 43.44 -2.84
C ALA A 42 5.68 42.15 -2.50
N GLN A 43 5.05 41.15 -1.90
CA GLN A 43 5.61 39.80 -1.93
C GLN A 43 5.25 39.21 -3.29
N THR A 44 6.15 39.37 -4.26
CA THR A 44 6.18 38.50 -5.44
C THR A 44 6.07 37.07 -4.92
N PRO A 45 5.07 36.27 -5.34
CA PRO A 45 5.07 34.87 -4.93
C PRO A 45 6.40 34.28 -5.36
N ALA A 46 7.18 33.79 -4.41
CA ALA A 46 8.39 33.08 -4.72
C ALA A 46 8.01 32.05 -5.79
N ALA A 47 8.71 32.04 -6.91
CA ALA A 47 8.42 31.15 -8.02
C ALA A 47 8.34 29.74 -7.43
N THR A 48 7.13 29.20 -7.40
CA THR A 48 6.92 27.84 -6.87
C THR A 48 7.69 26.89 -7.78
N LYS A 49 8.62 26.14 -7.18
CA LYS A 49 9.35 25.11 -7.94
C LYS A 49 8.34 24.19 -8.64
N ALA A 50 8.70 23.66 -9.82
CA ALA A 50 7.86 22.69 -10.50
C ALA A 50 7.50 21.51 -9.56
N PRO A 51 6.27 21.02 -9.57
CA PRO A 51 5.84 19.95 -8.68
C PRO A 51 6.66 18.67 -8.89
N LEU A 52 6.78 17.87 -7.85
CA LEU A 52 7.33 16.52 -7.93
C LEU A 52 6.20 15.57 -8.30
N VAL A 53 6.26 14.99 -9.48
CA VAL A 53 5.19 14.12 -9.99
C VAL A 53 5.53 12.67 -9.74
N ILE A 54 4.64 11.94 -9.06
CA ILE A 54 4.69 10.50 -8.86
C ILE A 54 3.52 9.89 -9.64
N ALA A 55 3.79 8.89 -10.47
CA ALA A 55 2.73 8.16 -11.15
C ALA A 55 2.34 6.92 -10.33
N HIS A 56 1.08 6.86 -9.90
CA HIS A 56 0.48 5.65 -9.35
C HIS A 56 -0.16 4.84 -10.48
N VAL A 57 0.32 3.63 -10.70
CA VAL A 57 -0.09 2.78 -11.84
C VAL A 57 -0.66 1.48 -11.32
N ALA A 58 -1.98 1.35 -11.33
CA ALA A 58 -2.71 0.19 -10.86
C ALA A 58 -4.06 0.06 -11.57
N PRO A 59 -4.63 -1.16 -11.72
CA PRO A 59 -5.87 -1.38 -12.46
C PRO A 59 -7.07 -0.77 -11.72
N THR A 60 -7.91 -0.01 -12.42
CA THR A 60 -9.12 0.62 -11.86
C THR A 60 -10.38 -0.23 -12.06
N SER A 61 -10.26 -1.36 -12.73
CA SER A 61 -11.33 -2.30 -13.01
C SER A 61 -10.86 -3.75 -12.92
N GLY A 62 -11.81 -4.70 -12.93
CA GLY A 62 -11.52 -6.12 -12.88
C GLY A 62 -11.20 -6.62 -11.45
N ARG A 63 -10.53 -7.76 -11.38
CA ARG A 63 -10.35 -8.54 -10.13
C ARG A 63 -9.51 -7.87 -9.05
N PHE A 64 -8.74 -6.85 -9.39
CA PHE A 64 -7.89 -6.11 -8.46
C PHE A 64 -8.30 -4.64 -8.25
N ALA A 65 -9.50 -4.27 -8.68
CA ALA A 65 -9.94 -2.86 -8.58
C ALA A 65 -10.01 -2.34 -7.14
N LEU A 66 -10.42 -3.18 -6.19
CA LEU A 66 -10.46 -2.80 -4.76
C LEU A 66 -9.06 -2.63 -4.17
N HIS A 67 -8.15 -3.53 -4.50
CA HIS A 67 -6.75 -3.46 -4.13
C HIS A 67 -6.10 -2.16 -4.63
N ALA A 68 -6.31 -1.86 -5.91
CA ALA A 68 -5.78 -0.64 -6.52
C ALA A 68 -6.35 0.64 -5.89
N GLU A 69 -7.62 0.62 -5.47
CA GLU A 69 -8.21 1.73 -4.72
C GLU A 69 -7.60 1.84 -3.31
N ALA A 70 -7.40 0.72 -2.60
CA ALA A 70 -6.76 0.68 -1.30
C ALA A 70 -5.31 1.20 -1.36
N ASP A 71 -4.55 0.75 -2.35
CA ASP A 71 -3.17 1.18 -2.64
C ASP A 71 -3.10 2.69 -2.90
N ARG A 72 -3.93 3.19 -3.80
CA ARG A 72 -4.01 4.62 -4.11
C ARG A 72 -4.35 5.47 -2.88
N ARG A 73 -5.29 5.04 -2.03
CA ARG A 73 -5.66 5.74 -0.79
C ARG A 73 -4.47 5.86 0.16
N GLY A 74 -3.67 4.81 0.29
CA GLY A 74 -2.44 4.85 1.09
C GLY A 74 -1.45 5.87 0.56
N ALA A 75 -1.19 5.86 -0.74
CA ALA A 75 -0.30 6.82 -1.40
C ALA A 75 -0.80 8.26 -1.27
N GLU A 76 -2.10 8.51 -1.47
CA GLU A 76 -2.71 9.84 -1.29
C GLU A 76 -2.51 10.38 0.13
N MET A 77 -2.76 9.56 1.16
CA MET A 77 -2.56 9.97 2.56
C MET A 77 -1.12 10.38 2.84
N ALA A 78 -0.14 9.67 2.27
CA ALA A 78 1.27 10.03 2.43
C ALA A 78 1.60 11.34 1.71
N VAL A 79 1.14 11.52 0.48
CA VAL A 79 1.33 12.77 -0.29
C VAL A 79 0.70 13.95 0.43
N GLU A 80 -0.51 13.82 0.94
CA GLU A 80 -1.21 14.86 1.70
C GLU A 80 -0.42 15.26 2.96
N GLU A 81 0.16 14.27 3.68
CA GLU A 81 0.97 14.51 4.88
C GLU A 81 2.22 15.34 4.56
N PHE A 82 2.88 15.07 3.43
CA PHE A 82 4.06 15.84 3.01
C PHE A 82 3.67 17.22 2.51
N ASN A 83 2.62 17.34 1.71
CA ASN A 83 2.14 18.64 1.20
C ASN A 83 1.66 19.56 2.31
N ALA A 84 1.03 19.03 3.37
CA ALA A 84 0.60 19.82 4.53
C ALA A 84 1.75 20.52 5.27
N ARG A 85 2.99 20.05 5.11
CA ARG A 85 4.20 20.67 5.69
C ARG A 85 5.08 21.39 4.67
N GLY A 86 4.54 21.70 3.47
CA GLY A 86 5.22 22.47 2.43
C GLY A 86 5.83 21.66 1.30
N GLY A 87 5.43 20.39 1.15
CA GLY A 87 5.91 19.48 0.12
C GLY A 87 7.30 18.93 0.39
N VAL A 88 8.00 18.51 -0.66
CA VAL A 88 9.36 17.94 -0.58
C VAL A 88 10.35 18.82 -1.33
N LEU A 89 11.43 19.23 -0.69
CA LEU A 89 12.43 20.18 -1.21
C LEU A 89 11.81 21.53 -1.69
N GLY A 90 10.67 21.93 -1.08
CA GLY A 90 9.91 23.11 -1.49
C GLY A 90 9.14 22.93 -2.81
N ARG A 91 8.88 21.68 -3.21
CA ARG A 91 8.03 21.29 -4.35
C ARG A 91 6.77 20.65 -3.82
N GLU A 92 5.62 20.99 -4.38
CA GLU A 92 4.40 20.23 -4.16
C GLU A 92 4.56 18.81 -4.73
N VAL A 93 4.07 17.80 -4.04
CA VAL A 93 4.01 16.42 -4.53
C VAL A 93 2.66 16.18 -5.19
N VAL A 94 2.67 15.76 -6.44
CA VAL A 94 1.46 15.46 -7.22
C VAL A 94 1.43 13.97 -7.55
N LEU A 95 0.36 13.30 -7.15
CA LEU A 95 0.09 11.91 -7.51
C LEU A 95 -0.81 11.85 -8.74
N VAL A 96 -0.33 11.25 -9.83
CA VAL A 96 -1.12 11.04 -11.05
C VAL A 96 -1.44 9.56 -11.21
N ALA A 97 -2.73 9.21 -11.28
CA ALA A 97 -3.16 7.82 -11.45
C ALA A 97 -3.26 7.43 -12.93
N ARG A 98 -2.85 6.20 -13.25
CA ARG A 98 -2.99 5.58 -14.57
C ARG A 98 -3.43 4.13 -14.45
N ASP A 99 -4.30 3.72 -15.34
CA ASP A 99 -4.78 2.34 -15.45
C ASP A 99 -4.00 1.58 -16.55
N PRO A 100 -3.15 0.62 -16.17
CA PRO A 100 -2.44 -0.21 -17.14
C PRO A 100 -3.31 -1.39 -17.63
N THR A 101 -4.51 -1.57 -17.07
CA THR A 101 -5.28 -2.82 -17.10
C THR A 101 -4.48 -3.99 -16.50
N LEU A 102 -4.82 -5.24 -16.86
CA LEU A 102 -4.02 -6.44 -16.50
C LEU A 102 -3.22 -6.96 -17.71
N ASP A 103 -2.98 -6.10 -18.71
CA ASP A 103 -2.21 -6.40 -19.91
C ASP A 103 -0.76 -5.94 -19.74
N LYS A 104 0.18 -6.89 -19.79
CA LYS A 104 1.61 -6.66 -19.61
C LYS A 104 2.21 -5.69 -20.66
N ALA A 105 1.79 -5.81 -21.92
CA ALA A 105 2.30 -4.96 -23.00
C ALA A 105 1.79 -3.53 -22.85
N ARG A 106 0.52 -3.36 -22.50
CA ARG A 106 -0.06 -2.05 -22.21
C ARG A 106 0.59 -1.42 -20.98
N ALA A 107 0.89 -2.20 -19.95
CA ALA A 107 1.57 -1.69 -18.75
C ALA A 107 2.96 -1.14 -19.07
N ALA A 108 3.74 -1.85 -19.88
CA ALA A 108 5.03 -1.36 -20.37
C ALA A 108 4.88 -0.07 -21.18
N GLN A 109 3.88 -0.01 -22.07
CA GLN A 109 3.59 1.19 -22.87
C GLN A 109 3.21 2.39 -21.98
N VAL A 110 2.34 2.18 -21.00
CA VAL A 110 1.93 3.22 -20.03
C VAL A 110 3.13 3.73 -19.24
N ALA A 111 3.99 2.83 -18.74
CA ALA A 111 5.21 3.22 -18.04
C ALA A 111 6.13 4.06 -18.94
N GLN A 112 6.34 3.64 -20.18
CA GLN A 112 7.17 4.37 -21.15
C GLN A 112 6.61 5.78 -21.41
N GLN A 113 5.31 5.91 -21.66
CA GLN A 113 4.66 7.21 -21.90
C GLN A 113 4.79 8.15 -20.68
N LEU A 114 4.58 7.62 -19.49
CA LEU A 114 4.73 8.39 -18.25
C LEU A 114 6.16 8.95 -18.10
N ILE A 115 7.16 8.15 -18.42
CA ILE A 115 8.57 8.55 -18.31
C ILE A 115 8.95 9.52 -19.43
N THR A 116 8.64 9.19 -20.69
CA THR A 116 9.16 9.93 -21.86
C THR A 116 8.35 11.19 -22.19
N GLU A 117 7.04 11.14 -22.01
CA GLU A 117 6.13 12.24 -22.38
C GLU A 117 5.73 13.09 -21.16
N SER A 118 5.29 12.43 -20.08
CA SER A 118 4.80 13.13 -18.87
C SER A 118 5.92 13.52 -17.91
N LYS A 119 7.16 13.06 -18.12
CA LYS A 119 8.34 13.36 -17.29
C LYS A 119 8.11 13.12 -15.79
N VAL A 120 7.44 12.02 -15.45
CA VAL A 120 7.22 11.66 -14.05
C VAL A 120 8.54 11.34 -13.35
N GLY A 121 8.64 11.70 -12.06
CA GLY A 121 9.83 11.43 -11.27
C GLY A 121 9.98 9.97 -10.88
N PHE A 122 8.88 9.33 -10.54
CA PHE A 122 8.84 7.99 -9.98
C PHE A 122 7.57 7.27 -10.40
N LEU A 123 7.65 5.93 -10.53
CA LEU A 123 6.49 5.08 -10.65
C LEU A 123 6.24 4.36 -9.32
N LEU A 124 4.97 4.29 -8.92
CA LEU A 124 4.51 3.65 -7.70
C LEU A 124 3.32 2.76 -8.03
N GLY A 125 3.20 1.63 -7.34
CA GLY A 125 2.03 0.76 -7.47
C GLY A 125 2.37 -0.64 -7.97
N ALA A 126 1.50 -1.13 -8.81
CA ALA A 126 1.28 -2.47 -9.33
C ALA A 126 0.77 -3.46 -8.27
N ILE A 127 -0.21 -4.25 -8.70
CA ILE A 127 -0.80 -5.33 -7.91
C ILE A 127 -0.48 -6.67 -8.58
N ASP A 128 -0.78 -6.81 -9.86
CA ASP A 128 -0.45 -8.03 -10.63
C ASP A 128 1.06 -8.11 -10.90
N SER A 129 1.68 -9.23 -10.53
CA SER A 129 3.13 -9.38 -10.62
C SER A 129 3.66 -9.41 -12.05
N GLY A 130 2.89 -9.90 -13.01
CA GLY A 130 3.29 -9.83 -14.41
C GLY A 130 3.26 -8.41 -14.97
N VAL A 131 2.27 -7.61 -14.55
CA VAL A 131 2.18 -6.17 -14.87
C VAL A 131 3.33 -5.42 -14.20
N ALA A 132 3.61 -5.70 -12.92
CA ALA A 132 4.73 -5.11 -12.19
C ALA A 132 6.08 -5.36 -12.87
N ALA A 133 6.35 -6.62 -13.23
CA ALA A 133 7.57 -6.99 -13.93
C ALA A 133 7.74 -6.22 -15.25
N SER A 134 6.66 -6.11 -16.03
CA SER A 134 6.69 -5.39 -17.34
C SER A 134 6.97 -3.89 -17.16
N MET A 135 6.33 -3.24 -16.19
CA MET A 135 6.55 -1.82 -15.87
C MET A 135 7.96 -1.59 -15.31
N SER A 136 8.40 -2.46 -14.40
CA SER A 136 9.70 -2.31 -13.75
C SER A 136 10.86 -2.49 -14.73
N ALA A 137 10.72 -3.35 -15.75
CA ALA A 137 11.70 -3.48 -16.84
C ALA A 137 11.87 -2.17 -17.62
N VAL A 138 10.78 -1.46 -17.90
CA VAL A 138 10.84 -0.11 -18.52
C VAL A 138 11.52 0.87 -17.58
N CYS A 139 11.18 0.85 -16.28
CA CYS A 139 11.83 1.72 -15.30
C CYS A 139 13.34 1.48 -15.23
N GLN A 140 13.79 0.22 -15.26
CA GLN A 140 15.21 -0.14 -15.31
C GLN A 140 15.89 0.45 -16.56
N GLN A 141 15.25 0.34 -17.73
CA GLN A 141 15.79 0.86 -18.99
C GLN A 141 16.05 2.38 -18.96
N TYR A 142 15.21 3.13 -18.25
CA TYR A 142 15.33 4.60 -18.15
C TYR A 142 15.98 5.09 -16.86
N GLY A 143 16.30 4.21 -15.92
CA GLY A 143 16.84 4.58 -14.61
C GLY A 143 15.80 5.20 -13.66
N VAL A 144 14.51 5.07 -13.96
CA VAL A 144 13.43 5.57 -13.10
C VAL A 144 13.21 4.61 -11.93
N LEU A 145 13.06 5.14 -10.72
CA LEU A 145 12.73 4.31 -9.57
C LEU A 145 11.29 3.80 -9.65
N PHE A 146 11.14 2.49 -9.50
CA PHE A 146 9.88 1.81 -9.36
C PHE A 146 9.68 1.37 -7.91
N ILE A 147 8.68 1.95 -7.25
CA ILE A 147 8.28 1.62 -5.89
C ILE A 147 7.11 0.65 -5.97
N ASN A 148 7.43 -0.63 -5.86
CA ASN A 148 6.45 -1.71 -5.85
C ASN A 148 5.77 -1.74 -4.47
N THR A 149 4.47 -1.53 -4.45
CA THR A 149 3.68 -1.44 -3.21
C THR A 149 3.01 -2.75 -2.82
N ASN A 150 2.56 -3.56 -3.80
CA ASN A 150 1.72 -4.73 -3.52
C ASN A 150 1.90 -5.91 -4.48
N SER A 151 2.85 -5.88 -5.38
CA SER A 151 3.17 -7.07 -6.19
C SER A 151 4.12 -7.96 -5.40
N SER A 152 3.68 -9.17 -5.07
CA SER A 152 4.29 -10.04 -4.05
C SER A 152 4.82 -11.38 -4.57
N ALA A 153 4.90 -11.59 -5.90
CA ALA A 153 5.46 -12.85 -6.41
C ALA A 153 6.91 -13.08 -5.91
N PRO A 154 7.28 -14.27 -5.45
CA PRO A 154 8.65 -14.59 -5.10
C PRO A 154 9.68 -14.28 -6.18
N SER A 155 9.32 -14.37 -7.46
CA SER A 155 10.15 -14.00 -8.62
C SER A 155 10.55 -12.52 -8.64
N GLU A 156 9.78 -11.64 -7.99
CA GLU A 156 10.10 -10.21 -7.89
C GLU A 156 11.42 -9.94 -7.15
N ALA A 157 11.81 -10.84 -6.25
CA ALA A 157 13.03 -10.76 -5.47
C ALA A 157 14.22 -11.47 -6.12
N VAL A 158 14.04 -12.16 -7.24
CA VAL A 158 15.07 -12.98 -7.90
C VAL A 158 15.17 -12.64 -9.37
N GLU A 159 14.30 -13.21 -10.21
CA GLU A 159 14.38 -13.11 -11.67
C GLU A 159 14.06 -11.69 -12.16
N ASN A 160 13.14 -11.03 -11.47
CA ASN A 160 12.69 -9.67 -11.79
C ASN A 160 13.32 -8.61 -10.88
N ALA A 161 14.35 -8.97 -10.09
CA ALA A 161 15.05 -8.02 -9.25
C ALA A 161 16.00 -7.16 -10.09
N HIS A 162 15.98 -5.87 -9.86
CA HIS A 162 16.95 -4.92 -10.43
C HIS A 162 17.08 -3.69 -9.52
N ARG A 163 18.16 -2.94 -9.69
CA ARG A 163 18.54 -1.88 -8.75
C ARG A 163 17.59 -0.68 -8.71
N SER A 164 16.79 -0.44 -9.76
CA SER A 164 15.79 0.63 -9.77
C SER A 164 14.48 0.27 -9.06
N LYS A 165 14.28 -0.98 -8.62
CA LYS A 165 13.04 -1.44 -8.00
C LYS A 165 13.21 -1.66 -6.50
N PHE A 166 12.23 -1.17 -5.73
CA PHE A 166 12.12 -1.41 -4.29
C PHE A 166 10.71 -1.92 -3.97
N SER A 167 10.61 -3.10 -3.34
CA SER A 167 9.35 -3.75 -3.00
C SER A 167 9.04 -3.59 -1.51
N PHE A 168 7.90 -2.99 -1.21
CA PHE A 168 7.50 -2.63 0.16
C PHE A 168 6.46 -3.58 0.75
N ASP A 169 5.82 -4.40 -0.07
CA ASP A 169 5.05 -5.52 0.43
C ASP A 169 5.96 -6.68 0.85
N ALA A 170 5.42 -7.65 1.58
CA ALA A 170 6.11 -8.89 1.78
C ALA A 170 6.06 -9.73 0.50
N ASN A 171 7.08 -10.56 0.35
CA ASN A 171 7.12 -11.55 -0.71
C ASN A 171 6.17 -12.71 -0.37
N GLY A 172 5.48 -13.26 -1.36
CA GLY A 172 4.56 -14.37 -1.16
C GLY A 172 5.20 -15.59 -0.48
N ALA A 173 6.51 -15.80 -0.65
CA ALA A 173 7.23 -16.83 0.10
C ALA A 173 7.34 -16.52 1.61
N ASN A 174 7.38 -15.23 2.00
CA ASN A 174 7.35 -14.85 3.41
C ASN A 174 6.00 -15.20 4.05
N PHE A 175 4.89 -14.92 3.37
CA PHE A 175 3.56 -15.30 3.80
C PHE A 175 3.42 -16.82 3.90
N ASN A 176 3.80 -17.54 2.84
CA ASN A 176 3.73 -18.99 2.80
C ASN A 176 4.60 -19.64 3.88
N ARG A 177 5.78 -19.10 4.18
CA ARG A 177 6.62 -19.60 5.27
C ARG A 177 5.91 -19.50 6.62
N ALA A 178 5.36 -18.34 6.95
CA ALA A 178 4.63 -18.14 8.20
C ALA A 178 3.42 -19.09 8.32
N LEU A 179 2.64 -19.19 7.28
CA LEU A 179 1.40 -19.97 7.27
C LEU A 179 1.66 -21.47 7.25
N LEU A 180 2.59 -21.94 6.42
CA LEU A 180 2.91 -23.36 6.34
C LEU A 180 3.62 -23.84 7.61
N GLN A 181 4.51 -23.06 8.20
CA GLN A 181 5.10 -23.36 9.50
C GLN A 181 4.00 -23.56 10.55
N TYR A 182 3.04 -22.64 10.62
CA TYR A 182 1.93 -22.69 11.58
C TYR A 182 1.00 -23.89 11.33
N ALA A 183 0.61 -24.12 10.08
CA ALA A 183 -0.31 -25.19 9.73
C ALA A 183 0.31 -26.59 9.88
N LEU A 184 1.55 -26.77 9.43
CA LEU A 184 2.27 -28.05 9.49
C LEU A 184 2.61 -28.47 10.93
N ALA A 185 2.80 -27.49 11.85
CA ALA A 185 2.98 -27.79 13.27
C ALA A 185 1.75 -28.45 13.91
N GLN A 186 0.57 -28.28 13.33
CA GLN A 186 -0.70 -28.80 13.84
C GLN A 186 -1.16 -30.09 13.12
N ARG A 187 -0.42 -30.55 12.10
CA ARG A 187 -0.79 -31.68 11.25
C ARG A 187 0.32 -32.74 11.23
N PRO A 188 0.14 -33.90 11.86
CA PRO A 188 1.24 -34.87 12.06
C PRO A 188 1.76 -35.48 10.77
N GLY A 189 0.91 -35.71 9.77
CA GLY A 189 1.32 -36.28 8.48
C GLY A 189 1.97 -35.27 7.53
N LYS A 190 1.78 -33.97 7.77
CA LYS A 190 2.37 -32.86 7.01
C LYS A 190 2.22 -33.00 5.48
N ARG A 191 1.06 -33.50 5.05
CA ARG A 191 0.74 -33.73 3.64
C ARG A 191 0.06 -32.48 3.07
N VAL A 192 0.65 -31.88 2.06
CA VAL A 192 0.21 -30.62 1.47
C VAL A 192 -0.24 -30.84 0.04
N VAL A 193 -1.37 -30.27 -0.35
CA VAL A 193 -1.76 -30.07 -1.74
C VAL A 193 -1.64 -28.60 -2.09
N LEU A 194 -1.14 -28.29 -3.28
CA LEU A 194 -1.09 -26.93 -3.81
C LEU A 194 -2.29 -26.72 -4.75
N LEU A 195 -2.99 -25.61 -4.56
CA LEU A 195 -4.02 -25.13 -5.49
C LEU A 195 -3.51 -23.83 -6.11
N THR A 196 -3.09 -23.88 -7.37
CA THR A 196 -2.24 -22.89 -7.99
C THR A 196 -2.92 -22.26 -9.20
N GLU A 197 -3.05 -20.94 -9.21
CA GLU A 197 -3.48 -20.16 -10.36
C GLU A 197 -2.36 -20.10 -11.41
N ASP A 198 -2.71 -20.31 -12.68
CA ASP A 198 -1.75 -20.37 -13.78
C ASP A 198 -1.32 -18.95 -14.25
N ASN A 199 -0.62 -18.25 -13.35
CA ASN A 199 0.00 -16.95 -13.59
C ASN A 199 1.38 -16.88 -12.91
N ASP A 200 2.09 -15.76 -13.08
CA ASP A 200 3.45 -15.59 -12.55
C ASP A 200 3.48 -15.67 -11.02
N TRP A 201 2.48 -15.06 -10.36
CA TRP A 201 2.35 -15.09 -8.90
C TRP A 201 2.07 -16.50 -8.37
N GLY A 202 1.06 -17.17 -8.94
CA GLY A 202 0.67 -18.52 -8.49
C GLY A 202 1.81 -19.52 -8.64
N ARG A 203 2.44 -19.58 -9.81
CA ARG A 203 3.55 -20.53 -10.08
C ARG A 203 4.77 -20.29 -9.19
N SER A 204 5.19 -19.03 -8.99
CA SER A 204 6.34 -18.73 -8.15
C SER A 204 6.05 -18.99 -6.66
N ASN A 205 4.81 -18.75 -6.20
CA ASN A 205 4.37 -19.12 -4.85
C ASN A 205 4.31 -20.64 -4.66
N ALA A 206 3.84 -21.39 -5.64
CA ALA A 206 3.85 -22.85 -5.57
C ALA A 206 5.27 -23.42 -5.49
N ALA A 207 6.21 -22.87 -6.26
CA ALA A 207 7.62 -23.24 -6.16
C ALA A 207 8.20 -22.97 -4.78
N ALA A 208 7.98 -21.78 -4.22
CA ALA A 208 8.40 -21.43 -2.87
C ALA A 208 7.74 -22.34 -1.81
N SER A 209 6.44 -22.61 -1.94
CA SER A 209 5.71 -23.51 -1.02
C SER A 209 6.28 -24.91 -1.00
N ARG A 210 6.69 -25.48 -2.15
CA ARG A 210 7.35 -26.79 -2.20
C ARG A 210 8.65 -26.83 -1.39
N ALA A 211 9.49 -25.81 -1.57
CA ALA A 211 10.74 -25.69 -0.82
C ALA A 211 10.50 -25.57 0.68
N ILE A 212 9.54 -24.73 1.08
CA ILE A 212 9.17 -24.50 2.48
C ILE A 212 8.60 -25.78 3.10
N VAL A 213 7.68 -26.48 2.42
CA VAL A 213 7.11 -27.74 2.90
C VAL A 213 8.21 -28.78 3.17
N ALA A 214 9.16 -28.91 2.24
CA ALA A 214 10.29 -29.83 2.42
C ALA A 214 11.19 -29.44 3.60
N GLU A 215 11.46 -28.16 3.79
CA GLU A 215 12.24 -27.63 4.92
C GLU A 215 11.62 -28.01 6.29
N TYR A 216 10.28 -27.97 6.38
CA TYR A 216 9.55 -28.34 7.60
C TYR A 216 9.22 -29.85 7.69
N GLY A 217 9.84 -30.67 6.85
CA GLY A 217 9.70 -32.12 6.85
C GLY A 217 8.33 -32.61 6.39
N GLY A 218 7.63 -31.83 5.58
CA GLY A 218 6.38 -32.18 4.94
C GLY A 218 6.57 -32.74 3.53
N SER A 219 5.48 -33.12 2.89
CA SER A 219 5.45 -33.59 1.50
C SER A 219 4.32 -32.93 0.72
N VAL A 220 4.61 -32.46 -0.49
CA VAL A 220 3.57 -32.05 -1.44
C VAL A 220 3.04 -33.29 -2.14
N VAL A 221 1.79 -33.64 -1.86
CA VAL A 221 1.15 -34.87 -2.38
C VAL A 221 0.46 -34.66 -3.73
N GLY A 222 0.30 -33.42 -4.16
CA GLY A 222 -0.25 -33.07 -5.48
C GLY A 222 -0.36 -31.58 -5.69
N GLU A 223 -0.67 -31.20 -6.93
CA GLU A 223 -0.96 -29.83 -7.31
C GLU A 223 -2.15 -29.79 -8.28
N VAL A 224 -3.06 -28.87 -8.05
CA VAL A 224 -4.17 -28.55 -8.94
C VAL A 224 -3.90 -27.17 -9.56
N MET A 225 -3.59 -27.17 -10.87
CA MET A 225 -3.46 -25.93 -11.64
C MET A 225 -4.84 -25.45 -12.08
N VAL A 226 -5.12 -24.18 -11.89
CA VAL A 226 -6.36 -23.55 -12.35
C VAL A 226 -6.08 -22.35 -13.23
N PRO A 227 -6.82 -22.17 -14.34
CA PRO A 227 -6.64 -21.01 -15.18
C PRO A 227 -7.08 -19.73 -14.45
N VAL A 228 -6.50 -18.59 -14.85
CA VAL A 228 -6.80 -17.25 -14.25
C VAL A 228 -8.29 -16.92 -14.28
N ALA A 229 -9.05 -17.38 -15.30
CA ALA A 229 -10.51 -17.18 -15.37
C ALA A 229 -11.29 -17.99 -14.33
N LEU A 230 -10.68 -19.04 -13.77
CA LEU A 230 -11.29 -20.00 -12.81
C LEU A 230 -12.75 -20.39 -13.18
N PRO A 231 -12.96 -21.01 -14.34
CA PRO A 231 -14.32 -21.29 -14.84
C PRO A 231 -15.06 -22.35 -14.01
N ASP A 232 -14.35 -23.29 -13.39
CA ASP A 232 -14.92 -24.37 -12.57
C ASP A 232 -14.24 -24.47 -11.21
N PRO A 233 -14.58 -23.59 -10.23
CA PRO A 233 -14.06 -23.68 -8.87
C PRO A 233 -14.40 -25.01 -8.20
N ALA A 234 -15.60 -25.54 -8.40
CA ALA A 234 -16.05 -26.79 -7.79
C ALA A 234 -15.26 -28.01 -8.31
N GLY A 235 -14.92 -28.03 -9.61
CA GLY A 235 -14.08 -29.08 -10.19
C GLY A 235 -12.67 -29.08 -9.61
N ALA A 236 -12.07 -27.93 -9.45
CA ALA A 236 -10.75 -27.79 -8.81
C ALA A 236 -10.80 -28.29 -7.35
N LEU A 237 -11.83 -27.91 -6.59
CA LEU A 237 -11.99 -28.37 -5.20
C LEU A 237 -12.20 -29.87 -5.07
N ARG A 238 -12.95 -30.51 -5.99
CA ARG A 238 -13.06 -31.99 -6.02
C ARG A 238 -11.70 -32.67 -6.24
N GLN A 239 -10.85 -32.12 -7.09
CA GLN A 239 -9.49 -32.64 -7.30
C GLN A 239 -8.64 -32.50 -6.02
N VAL A 240 -8.69 -31.35 -5.34
CA VAL A 240 -8.03 -31.13 -4.05
C VAL A 240 -8.49 -32.17 -3.01
N ALA A 241 -9.80 -32.37 -2.88
CA ALA A 241 -10.37 -33.31 -1.91
C ALA A 241 -9.92 -34.75 -2.15
N ALA A 242 -9.74 -35.16 -3.42
CA ALA A 242 -9.31 -36.52 -3.78
C ALA A 242 -7.83 -36.82 -3.39
N MET A 243 -7.02 -35.82 -3.08
CA MET A 243 -5.58 -36.00 -2.78
C MET A 243 -5.30 -36.32 -1.31
N ALA A 244 -6.30 -36.40 -0.44
CA ALA A 244 -6.17 -36.76 0.97
C ALA A 244 -5.07 -35.96 1.71
N ALA A 245 -4.95 -34.68 1.43
CA ALA A 245 -4.01 -33.77 2.08
C ALA A 245 -4.52 -33.30 3.44
N GLU A 246 -3.62 -32.94 4.35
CA GLU A 246 -3.96 -32.33 5.64
C GLU A 246 -3.93 -30.80 5.59
N VAL A 247 -3.16 -30.26 4.63
CA VAL A 247 -3.02 -28.81 4.40
C VAL A 247 -3.27 -28.51 2.92
N VAL A 248 -4.04 -27.47 2.65
CA VAL A 248 -4.26 -26.93 1.31
C VAL A 248 -3.62 -25.56 1.23
N ALA A 249 -2.56 -25.44 0.45
CA ALA A 249 -1.90 -24.16 0.17
C ALA A 249 -2.53 -23.54 -1.08
N VAL A 250 -3.24 -22.44 -0.90
CA VAL A 250 -4.02 -21.76 -1.95
C VAL A 250 -3.18 -20.62 -2.52
N ASN A 251 -2.69 -20.81 -3.74
CA ASN A 251 -1.96 -19.81 -4.52
C ASN A 251 -2.89 -19.27 -5.65
N VAL A 252 -4.07 -18.82 -5.26
CA VAL A 252 -5.09 -18.18 -6.12
C VAL A 252 -5.32 -16.78 -5.61
N SER A 253 -5.40 -15.79 -6.48
CA SER A 253 -5.37 -14.38 -6.11
C SER A 253 -6.63 -13.59 -6.48
N GLY A 254 -6.83 -12.43 -5.82
CA GLY A 254 -7.91 -11.49 -6.08
C GLY A 254 -9.29 -12.10 -5.88
N SER A 255 -10.29 -11.60 -6.59
CA SER A 255 -11.68 -12.07 -6.48
C SER A 255 -11.87 -13.55 -6.80
N ASN A 256 -10.88 -14.24 -7.39
CA ASN A 256 -10.92 -15.70 -7.58
C ASN A 256 -10.86 -16.46 -6.24
N GLN A 257 -10.20 -15.92 -5.22
CA GLN A 257 -10.24 -16.51 -3.87
C GLN A 257 -11.67 -16.54 -3.32
N ILE A 258 -12.40 -15.43 -3.43
CA ILE A 258 -13.81 -15.32 -2.99
C ILE A 258 -14.66 -16.37 -3.70
N ARG A 259 -14.50 -16.49 -5.02
CA ARG A 259 -15.22 -17.47 -5.84
C ARG A 259 -14.89 -18.90 -5.43
N LEU A 260 -13.62 -19.18 -5.15
CA LEU A 260 -13.16 -20.48 -4.68
C LEU A 260 -13.82 -20.85 -3.33
N PHE A 261 -13.67 -19.97 -2.34
CA PHE A 261 -14.18 -20.21 -0.99
C PHE A 261 -15.72 -20.30 -0.93
N ALA A 262 -16.43 -19.63 -1.84
CA ALA A 262 -17.88 -19.78 -1.95
C ALA A 262 -18.36 -21.17 -2.39
N HIS A 263 -17.47 -22.01 -2.92
CA HIS A 263 -17.79 -23.35 -3.43
C HIS A 263 -17.19 -24.48 -2.57
N ILE A 264 -16.47 -24.17 -1.51
CA ILE A 264 -15.88 -25.19 -0.63
C ILE A 264 -16.98 -25.82 0.23
N ASP A 265 -17.04 -27.15 0.23
CA ASP A 265 -17.85 -27.90 1.17
C ASP A 265 -17.34 -27.66 2.61
N PRO A 266 -18.17 -27.20 3.55
CA PRO A 266 -17.75 -26.93 4.92
C PRO A 266 -17.10 -28.14 5.61
N ALA A 267 -17.58 -29.37 5.37
CA ALA A 267 -17.00 -30.57 5.96
C ALA A 267 -15.58 -30.85 5.43
N VAL A 268 -15.36 -30.62 4.13
CA VAL A 268 -14.00 -30.71 3.53
C VAL A 268 -13.10 -29.63 4.09
N PHE A 269 -13.61 -28.41 4.27
CA PHE A 269 -12.86 -27.31 4.83
C PHE A 269 -12.43 -27.58 6.27
N GLU A 270 -13.32 -28.09 7.11
CA GLU A 270 -13.02 -28.39 8.53
C GLU A 270 -12.03 -29.54 8.70
N ALA A 271 -12.00 -30.49 7.77
CA ALA A 271 -11.09 -31.62 7.82
C ALA A 271 -9.62 -31.26 7.55
N GLN A 272 -9.36 -30.10 6.92
CA GLN A 272 -8.05 -29.69 6.45
C GLN A 272 -7.67 -28.31 7.01
N SER A 273 -6.39 -27.97 6.98
CA SER A 273 -5.91 -26.59 7.21
C SER A 273 -5.77 -25.89 5.86
N TRP A 274 -6.57 -24.86 5.64
CA TRP A 274 -6.50 -24.03 4.42
C TRP A 274 -5.67 -22.79 4.70
N VAL A 275 -4.61 -22.61 3.94
CA VAL A 275 -3.72 -21.45 4.04
C VAL A 275 -3.72 -20.67 2.74
N VAL A 276 -3.84 -19.36 2.83
CA VAL A 276 -3.82 -18.43 1.69
C VAL A 276 -2.67 -17.46 1.91
N GLY A 277 -1.70 -17.44 0.99
CA GLY A 277 -0.47 -16.68 1.15
C GLY A 277 -0.68 -15.21 1.40
N GLU A 278 -1.58 -14.60 0.67
CA GLU A 278 -1.98 -13.21 0.81
C GLU A 278 -3.47 -13.10 0.54
N VAL A 279 -4.15 -12.35 1.36
CA VAL A 279 -5.58 -12.06 1.20
C VAL A 279 -5.79 -10.61 1.52
N ASP A 280 -6.35 -9.89 0.57
CA ASP A 280 -6.92 -8.59 0.87
C ASP A 280 -8.21 -8.76 1.62
N TRP A 281 -8.16 -8.42 2.87
CA TRP A 281 -9.32 -8.46 3.73
C TRP A 281 -10.44 -7.54 3.20
N GLU A 282 -10.11 -6.51 2.42
CA GLU A 282 -11.08 -5.62 1.77
C GLU A 282 -12.01 -6.36 0.81
N GLU A 283 -11.56 -7.42 0.17
CA GLU A 283 -12.37 -8.27 -0.68
C GLU A 283 -13.10 -9.37 0.10
N LEU A 284 -12.59 -9.72 1.26
CA LEU A 284 -13.10 -10.79 2.10
C LEU A 284 -13.98 -10.28 3.25
N TYR A 285 -14.99 -9.46 2.98
CA TYR A 285 -16.14 -9.42 3.86
C TYR A 285 -16.89 -10.75 3.69
N PRO A 286 -16.59 -11.79 4.49
CA PRO A 286 -17.16 -13.09 4.18
C PRO A 286 -18.65 -13.05 4.44
N ALA A 287 -19.42 -13.43 3.43
CA ALA A 287 -20.83 -13.71 3.63
C ALA A 287 -20.99 -14.72 4.80
N PRO A 288 -22.04 -14.63 5.61
CA PRO A 288 -22.30 -15.61 6.65
C PRO A 288 -22.22 -17.03 6.08
N GLY A 289 -21.47 -17.92 6.76
CA GLY A 289 -21.29 -19.31 6.33
C GLY A 289 -20.14 -19.57 5.36
N THR A 290 -19.45 -18.55 4.87
CA THR A 290 -18.25 -18.75 4.04
C THR A 290 -17.10 -19.34 4.87
N PRO A 291 -16.41 -20.39 4.39
CA PRO A 291 -15.20 -20.94 5.00
C PRO A 291 -14.11 -19.88 5.20
N ARG A 292 -13.35 -19.99 6.28
CA ARG A 292 -12.43 -18.94 6.74
C ARG A 292 -11.01 -19.49 6.87
N PRO A 293 -10.17 -19.35 5.82
CA PRO A 293 -8.82 -19.86 5.85
C PRO A 293 -7.94 -19.09 6.83
N LEU A 294 -6.78 -19.67 7.11
CA LEU A 294 -5.65 -18.94 7.63
C LEU A 294 -5.05 -18.10 6.49
N TYR A 295 -4.71 -16.85 6.75
CA TYR A 295 -4.05 -16.00 5.77
C TYR A 295 -2.91 -15.21 6.39
N GLY A 296 -1.96 -14.81 5.53
CA GLY A 296 -0.86 -13.94 5.89
C GLY A 296 -1.23 -12.48 5.64
N THR A 297 -0.74 -11.59 6.48
CA THR A 297 -0.84 -10.14 6.27
C THR A 297 0.37 -9.44 6.88
N THR A 298 0.77 -8.31 6.32
CA THR A 298 1.85 -7.50 6.88
C THR A 298 1.36 -6.54 7.96
N TRP A 299 0.06 -6.26 7.99
CA TRP A 299 -0.52 -5.33 8.95
C TRP A 299 -2.03 -5.52 9.03
N ALA A 300 -2.63 -5.10 10.13
CA ALA A 300 -4.08 -5.11 10.33
C ALA A 300 -4.53 -3.87 11.11
N TRP A 301 -5.66 -3.33 10.75
CA TRP A 301 -6.24 -2.12 11.35
C TRP A 301 -6.55 -2.26 12.85
N ASN A 302 -6.64 -3.47 13.38
CA ASN A 302 -6.93 -3.79 14.76
C ASN A 302 -5.70 -4.27 15.56
N LEU A 303 -4.49 -4.08 15.04
CA LEU A 303 -3.27 -4.33 15.80
C LEU A 303 -3.14 -3.36 16.99
N ASP A 304 -2.75 -3.90 18.15
CA ASP A 304 -2.38 -3.11 19.31
C ASP A 304 -0.90 -2.69 19.24
N THR A 305 -0.59 -1.88 18.24
CA THR A 305 0.77 -1.36 18.03
C THR A 305 0.76 0.17 17.98
N PRO A 306 1.85 0.82 18.44
CA PRO A 306 1.94 2.28 18.44
C PRO A 306 1.70 2.88 17.06
N GLY A 307 0.74 3.81 16.97
CA GLY A 307 0.39 4.51 15.72
C GLY A 307 -0.76 3.91 14.93
N THR A 308 -1.07 2.62 15.10
CA THR A 308 -2.15 1.94 14.37
C THR A 308 -3.50 2.65 14.56
N ALA A 309 -3.94 2.87 15.78
CA ALA A 309 -5.22 3.53 16.04
C ALA A 309 -5.29 4.94 15.43
N GLN A 310 -4.18 5.70 15.47
CA GLN A 310 -4.10 7.03 14.88
C GLN A 310 -4.16 6.99 13.35
N PHE A 311 -3.47 6.05 12.72
CA PHE A 311 -3.52 5.86 11.26
C PHE A 311 -4.94 5.50 10.81
N VAL A 312 -5.58 4.55 11.47
CA VAL A 312 -6.96 4.14 11.22
C VAL A 312 -7.94 5.32 11.37
N ALA A 313 -7.79 6.12 12.43
CA ALA A 313 -8.65 7.28 12.65
C ALA A 313 -8.53 8.31 11.52
N ARG A 314 -7.30 8.62 11.07
CA ARG A 314 -7.05 9.52 9.93
C ARG A 314 -7.63 8.98 8.63
N TYR A 315 -7.45 7.70 8.35
CA TYR A 315 -8.01 7.05 7.17
C TYR A 315 -9.54 7.14 7.17
N ARG A 316 -10.20 6.78 8.27
CA ARG A 316 -11.65 6.81 8.39
C ARG A 316 -12.22 8.23 8.29
N GLU A 317 -11.54 9.21 8.83
CA GLU A 317 -11.95 10.63 8.67
C GLU A 317 -11.80 11.08 7.21
N ARG A 318 -10.71 10.74 6.56
CA ARG A 318 -10.42 11.11 5.16
C ARG A 318 -11.45 10.50 4.19
N TYR A 319 -11.84 9.24 4.43
CA TYR A 319 -12.72 8.48 3.53
C TYR A 319 -14.12 8.22 4.11
N ARG A 320 -14.55 9.01 5.09
CA ARG A 320 -15.84 8.85 5.80
C ARG A 320 -17.07 8.85 4.91
N HIS A 321 -16.98 9.42 3.72
CA HIS A 321 -18.11 9.53 2.78
C HIS A 321 -18.22 8.33 1.84
N THR A 322 -17.32 7.36 1.92
CA THR A 322 -17.35 6.15 1.11
C THR A 322 -17.79 4.96 1.96
N GLN A 323 -18.64 4.10 1.40
CA GLN A 323 -19.02 2.83 2.05
C GLN A 323 -18.04 1.70 1.73
N ARG A 324 -17.22 1.87 0.68
CA ARG A 324 -16.20 0.91 0.29
C ARG A 324 -14.94 1.14 1.11
N LEU A 325 -14.27 0.06 1.49
CA LEU A 325 -13.03 0.08 2.25
C LEU A 325 -13.15 0.96 3.51
N PRO A 326 -14.05 0.61 4.46
CA PRO A 326 -14.32 1.44 5.64
C PRO A 326 -13.17 1.47 6.64
N TYR A 327 -12.24 0.51 6.54
CA TYR A 327 -10.99 0.43 7.28
C TYR A 327 -9.82 0.25 6.32
N PRO A 328 -8.61 0.73 6.66
CA PRO A 328 -7.41 0.45 5.86
C PRO A 328 -6.98 -1.01 6.07
N GLY A 329 -6.53 -1.67 5.02
CA GLY A 329 -5.85 -2.96 5.07
C GLY A 329 -4.33 -2.83 4.96
N ASP A 330 -3.65 -3.95 4.82
CA ASP A 330 -2.21 -4.00 4.60
C ASP A 330 -1.79 -3.37 3.28
N VAL A 331 -2.58 -3.51 2.22
CA VAL A 331 -2.37 -2.83 0.93
C VAL A 331 -2.31 -1.31 1.11
N THR A 332 -3.30 -0.72 1.81
CA THR A 332 -3.29 0.72 2.12
C THR A 332 -2.08 1.11 2.97
N HIS A 333 -1.75 0.30 3.97
CA HIS A 333 -0.64 0.53 4.87
C HIS A 333 0.71 0.44 4.13
N ALA A 334 0.91 -0.57 3.28
CA ALA A 334 2.13 -0.74 2.49
C ALA A 334 2.36 0.44 1.55
N ALA A 335 1.34 0.85 0.80
CA ALA A 335 1.41 1.99 -0.12
C ALA A 335 1.69 3.32 0.61
N TYR A 336 1.05 3.54 1.76
CA TYR A 336 1.31 4.71 2.60
C TYR A 336 2.77 4.77 3.05
N LEU A 337 3.32 3.68 3.57
CA LEU A 337 4.69 3.65 4.06
C LEU A 337 5.73 3.62 2.94
N ALA A 338 5.45 2.98 1.81
CA ALA A 338 6.28 3.01 0.62
C ALA A 338 6.44 4.43 0.07
N THR A 339 5.32 5.15 -0.05
CA THR A 339 5.32 6.54 -0.49
C THR A 339 6.07 7.43 0.50
N LYS A 340 5.88 7.24 1.81
CA LYS A 340 6.64 7.97 2.84
C LYS A 340 8.14 7.66 2.77
N ALA A 341 8.52 6.42 2.53
CA ALA A 341 9.92 6.03 2.42
C ALA A 341 10.61 6.76 1.25
N LEU A 342 9.97 6.79 0.08
CA LEU A 342 10.46 7.53 -1.08
C LEU A 342 10.60 9.03 -0.77
N LEU A 343 9.53 9.68 -0.29
CA LEU A 343 9.53 11.11 -0.03
C LEU A 343 10.54 11.50 1.08
N SER A 344 10.65 10.66 2.13
CA SER A 344 11.66 10.86 3.18
C SER A 344 13.10 10.65 2.68
N ALA A 345 13.32 9.74 1.73
CA ALA A 345 14.62 9.55 1.10
C ALA A 345 15.02 10.80 0.30
N ILE A 346 14.07 11.40 -0.45
CA ILE A 346 14.29 12.65 -1.19
C ILE A 346 14.63 13.80 -0.24
N GLU A 347 13.88 13.97 0.85
CA GLU A 347 14.18 15.01 1.86
C GLU A 347 15.56 14.81 2.49
N ARG A 348 15.88 13.59 2.88
CA ARG A 348 17.12 13.25 3.58
C ARG A 348 18.36 13.41 2.69
N THR A 349 18.23 13.08 1.40
CA THR A 349 19.32 13.25 0.43
C THR A 349 19.41 14.65 -0.14
N GLY A 350 18.36 15.46 -0.02
CA GLY A 350 18.24 16.76 -0.68
C GLY A 350 18.17 16.65 -2.21
N SER A 351 17.85 15.48 -2.76
CA SER A 351 17.99 15.17 -4.20
C SER A 351 16.86 14.30 -4.71
N THR A 352 16.55 14.42 -6.01
CA THR A 352 15.70 13.49 -6.77
C THR A 352 16.53 12.58 -7.68
N ASP A 353 17.86 12.65 -7.59
CA ASP A 353 18.76 11.78 -8.34
C ASP A 353 18.60 10.30 -7.97
N ASN A 354 18.41 9.45 -8.97
CA ASN A 354 18.14 8.03 -8.75
C ASN A 354 19.28 7.32 -8.01
N HIS A 355 20.54 7.58 -8.32
CA HIS A 355 21.68 6.95 -7.65
C HIS A 355 21.79 7.36 -6.18
N ALA A 356 21.46 8.63 -5.86
CA ALA A 356 21.42 9.10 -4.48
C ALA A 356 20.29 8.43 -3.69
N LEU A 357 19.11 8.29 -4.30
CA LEU A 357 17.94 7.67 -3.68
C LEU A 357 18.11 6.17 -3.49
N ILE A 358 18.68 5.46 -4.46
CA ILE A 358 18.99 4.04 -4.34
C ILE A 358 19.88 3.80 -3.13
N ARG A 359 21.00 4.52 -3.02
CA ARG A 359 21.89 4.41 -1.84
C ARG A 359 21.19 4.73 -0.52
N ALA A 360 20.21 5.63 -0.54
CA ALA A 360 19.46 5.99 0.66
C ALA A 360 18.40 4.97 1.06
N LEU A 361 17.87 4.23 0.10
CA LEU A 361 16.85 3.19 0.30
C LEU A 361 17.49 1.83 0.62
N GLU A 362 18.65 1.51 0.01
CA GLU A 362 19.40 0.28 0.30
C GLU A 362 19.77 0.21 1.79
N GLY A 363 19.34 -0.85 2.48
CA GLY A 363 19.60 -1.02 3.91
C GLY A 363 18.87 -0.07 4.85
N MET A 364 17.90 0.73 4.35
CA MET A 364 17.07 1.58 5.17
C MET A 364 16.33 0.76 6.23
N ARG A 365 16.25 1.28 7.45
CA ARG A 365 15.62 0.62 8.59
C ARG A 365 14.48 1.47 9.12
N TRP A 366 13.49 0.80 9.64
CA TRP A 366 12.34 1.39 10.33
C TRP A 366 12.13 0.68 11.65
N SER A 367 11.89 1.44 12.69
CA SER A 367 11.46 0.89 13.96
C SER A 367 10.05 0.27 13.86
N ALA A 368 9.73 -0.64 14.76
CA ALA A 368 8.41 -1.21 14.94
C ALA A 368 7.32 -0.12 15.01
N ARG A 369 7.62 0.99 15.71
CA ARG A 369 6.73 2.15 15.82
C ARG A 369 6.46 2.85 14.49
N GLU A 370 7.51 3.08 13.67
CA GLU A 370 7.37 3.72 12.35
C GLU A 370 6.59 2.83 11.39
N ARG A 371 6.73 1.52 11.54
CA ARG A 371 5.99 0.52 10.77
C ARG A 371 4.60 0.23 11.31
N MET A 372 4.26 0.68 12.52
CA MET A 372 3.03 0.28 13.21
C MET A 372 2.88 -1.26 13.28
N GLN A 373 4.00 -1.95 13.47
CA GLN A 373 4.13 -3.41 13.56
C GLN A 373 4.78 -3.80 14.90
N HIS A 374 4.93 -5.11 15.16
CA HIS A 374 5.56 -5.59 16.40
C HIS A 374 7.08 -5.58 16.34
N ASP A 375 7.66 -5.71 15.15
CA ASP A 375 9.11 -5.80 14.97
C ASP A 375 9.61 -4.67 14.06
N ASP A 376 10.91 -4.37 14.16
CA ASP A 376 11.63 -3.49 13.25
C ASP A 376 11.68 -4.11 11.84
N ALA A 377 11.71 -3.26 10.82
CA ALA A 377 11.83 -3.68 9.44
C ALA A 377 13.06 -3.08 8.78
N PHE A 378 13.51 -3.68 7.71
CA PHE A 378 14.62 -3.16 6.91
C PHE A 378 14.46 -3.51 5.44
N MET A 379 14.94 -2.62 4.57
CA MET A 379 15.09 -2.90 3.15
C MET A 379 16.34 -3.75 2.94
N ASP A 380 16.16 -4.96 2.42
CA ASP A 380 17.30 -5.83 2.12
C ASP A 380 18.10 -5.23 0.94
N PRO A 381 19.39 -4.92 1.12
CA PRO A 381 20.18 -4.24 0.08
C PRO A 381 20.53 -5.14 -1.10
N VAL A 382 20.27 -6.45 -1.01
CA VAL A 382 20.57 -7.42 -2.06
C VAL A 382 19.37 -7.71 -2.92
N SER A 383 18.18 -7.86 -2.32
CA SER A 383 16.94 -8.16 -3.04
C SER A 383 16.05 -6.95 -3.27
N HIS A 384 16.31 -5.83 -2.59
CA HIS A 384 15.43 -4.65 -2.54
C HIS A 384 13.99 -4.97 -2.11
N HIS A 385 13.83 -6.03 -1.32
CA HIS A 385 12.58 -6.38 -0.66
C HIS A 385 12.59 -5.97 0.81
N LEU A 386 11.49 -5.39 1.25
CA LEU A 386 11.28 -5.06 2.66
C LEU A 386 11.13 -6.35 3.49
N GLN A 387 12.00 -6.49 4.48
CA GLN A 387 11.92 -7.54 5.49
C GLN A 387 11.13 -6.98 6.67
N GLN A 388 9.99 -7.59 6.98
CA GLN A 388 9.01 -7.08 7.95
C GLN A 388 8.26 -8.21 8.65
N THR A 389 7.52 -7.88 9.71
CA THR A 389 6.66 -8.81 10.45
C THR A 389 5.58 -9.39 9.51
N ILE A 390 5.35 -10.69 9.61
CA ILE A 390 4.21 -11.37 9.00
C ILE A 390 3.25 -11.83 10.09
N TYR A 391 2.00 -11.43 9.99
CA TYR A 391 0.93 -11.87 10.86
C TYR A 391 0.20 -13.06 10.27
N ILE A 392 -0.20 -13.98 11.12
CA ILE A 392 -1.09 -15.10 10.80
C ILE A 392 -2.48 -14.71 11.29
N ALA A 393 -3.42 -14.66 10.40
CA ALA A 393 -4.77 -14.20 10.69
C ALA A 393 -5.84 -15.18 10.21
N THR A 394 -7.02 -15.01 10.74
CA THR A 394 -8.26 -15.66 10.29
C THR A 394 -9.45 -14.76 10.61
N TRP A 395 -10.63 -15.23 10.30
CA TRP A 395 -11.88 -14.53 10.57
C TRP A 395 -12.69 -15.27 11.62
N LYS A 396 -13.30 -14.54 12.57
CA LYS A 396 -14.34 -15.08 13.46
C LYS A 396 -15.69 -14.49 13.09
N PRO A 397 -16.77 -15.29 13.07
CA PRO A 397 -18.12 -14.78 12.78
C PRO A 397 -18.52 -13.68 13.74
N ARG A 398 -18.80 -12.49 13.22
CA ARG A 398 -19.45 -11.39 13.93
C ARG A 398 -20.59 -10.85 13.05
N PRO A 399 -21.77 -11.46 13.10
CA PRO A 399 -22.89 -11.10 12.22
C PRO A 399 -23.32 -9.64 12.35
N ASP A 400 -23.16 -9.07 13.55
CA ASP A 400 -23.46 -7.66 13.87
C ASP A 400 -22.42 -6.67 13.30
N ARG A 401 -21.19 -7.11 13.22
CA ARG A 401 -20.04 -6.29 12.81
C ARG A 401 -19.04 -7.11 11.99
N PRO A 402 -19.38 -7.48 10.74
CA PRO A 402 -18.49 -8.31 9.90
C PRO A 402 -17.10 -7.73 9.72
N GLU A 403 -16.99 -6.40 9.65
CA GLU A 403 -15.73 -5.67 9.54
C GLU A 403 -14.80 -5.85 10.74
N LEU A 404 -15.32 -6.27 11.89
CA LEU A 404 -14.54 -6.56 13.09
C LEU A 404 -14.22 -8.05 13.27
N SER A 405 -14.44 -8.85 12.25
CA SER A 405 -14.28 -10.30 12.33
C SER A 405 -12.83 -10.79 12.19
N GLN A 406 -11.91 -9.94 11.73
CA GLN A 406 -10.49 -10.28 11.59
C GLN A 406 -9.84 -10.56 12.96
N VAL A 407 -9.10 -11.66 13.06
CA VAL A 407 -8.42 -12.09 14.29
C VAL A 407 -6.97 -12.46 13.97
N ILE A 408 -6.05 -11.79 14.64
CA ILE A 408 -4.64 -12.14 14.59
C ILE A 408 -4.38 -13.31 15.55
N LEU A 409 -3.83 -14.39 15.03
CA LEU A 409 -3.50 -15.60 15.77
C LEU A 409 -2.05 -15.60 16.28
N GLY A 410 -1.19 -14.84 15.62
CA GLY A 410 0.22 -14.70 15.95
C GLY A 410 0.97 -13.91 14.90
N HIS A 411 2.26 -13.75 15.10
CA HIS A 411 3.16 -13.11 14.13
C HIS A 411 4.54 -13.75 14.16
N LEU A 412 5.27 -13.59 13.08
CA LEU A 412 6.67 -13.98 12.97
C LEU A 412 7.52 -12.76 12.60
N PRO A 413 8.66 -12.56 13.28
CA PRO A 413 9.57 -11.47 12.96
C PRO A 413 10.28 -11.69 11.61
N PRO A 414 10.87 -10.64 11.01
CA PRO A 414 11.54 -10.71 9.71
C PRO A 414 12.55 -11.85 9.58
N ALA A 415 13.32 -12.10 10.62
CA ALA A 415 14.36 -13.15 10.62
C ALA A 415 13.80 -14.57 10.43
N GLN A 416 12.57 -14.83 10.87
CA GLN A 416 11.95 -16.16 10.79
C GLN A 416 11.19 -16.39 9.48
N VAL A 417 10.80 -15.33 8.79
CA VAL A 417 10.04 -15.42 7.54
C VAL A 417 10.88 -15.14 6.30
N ARG A 418 12.12 -14.74 6.48
CA ARG A 418 13.02 -14.39 5.38
C ARG A 418 13.11 -15.55 4.37
N TYR A 419 12.86 -15.23 3.11
CA TYR A 419 13.06 -16.08 1.97
C TYR A 419 14.30 -15.62 1.21
N ALA A 420 15.29 -16.49 1.10
CA ALA A 420 16.49 -16.27 0.33
C ALA A 420 16.64 -17.46 -0.62
N PRO A 421 16.16 -17.34 -1.87
CA PRO A 421 16.29 -18.40 -2.86
C PRO A 421 17.76 -18.67 -3.18
N GLU A 422 18.08 -19.90 -3.56
CA GLU A 422 19.43 -20.28 -4.00
C GLU A 422 19.86 -19.41 -5.19
N GLY A 423 21.06 -18.85 -5.11
CA GLY A 423 21.61 -17.97 -6.14
C GLY A 423 21.35 -16.47 -5.93
N GLY A 424 20.34 -16.10 -5.12
CA GLY A 424 20.02 -14.72 -4.75
C GLY A 424 19.82 -13.77 -5.93
N ALA A 425 19.30 -12.58 -5.64
CA ALA A 425 19.27 -11.51 -6.63
C ALA A 425 20.70 -11.00 -6.91
N ARG A 426 21.02 -10.80 -8.17
CA ARG A 426 22.25 -10.11 -8.58
C ARG A 426 21.86 -8.77 -9.18
N LEU A 427 21.83 -7.75 -8.34
CA LEU A 427 21.57 -6.39 -8.80
C LEU A 427 22.76 -5.89 -9.62
N GLU A 428 22.48 -5.21 -10.72
CA GLU A 428 23.49 -4.56 -11.54
C GLU A 428 24.30 -3.54 -10.73
N PRO A 429 25.57 -3.28 -11.07
CA PRO A 429 26.36 -2.21 -10.44
C PRO A 429 25.65 -0.84 -10.63
N LEU A 430 25.61 -0.03 -9.58
CA LEU A 430 24.94 1.28 -9.63
C LEU A 430 25.49 2.17 -10.77
N ALA A 431 26.79 2.08 -11.04
CA ALA A 431 27.43 2.83 -12.12
C ALA A 431 27.04 2.37 -13.54
N ALA A 432 26.42 1.18 -13.68
CA ALA A 432 25.94 0.67 -14.95
C ALA A 432 24.49 1.09 -15.24
N MET A 433 23.79 1.66 -14.26
CA MET A 433 22.42 2.13 -14.43
C MET A 433 22.36 3.45 -15.18
N PRO A 434 21.32 3.69 -16.00
CA PRO A 434 21.04 5.01 -16.53
C PRO A 434 20.83 6.02 -15.41
N HIS A 435 21.41 7.21 -15.57
CA HIS A 435 21.22 8.32 -14.64
C HIS A 435 19.87 8.99 -14.91
N TYR A 436 19.08 9.20 -13.86
CA TYR A 436 17.80 9.88 -13.95
C TYR A 436 17.58 10.81 -12.75
N ALA A 437 17.27 12.07 -13.03
CA ALA A 437 17.00 13.11 -12.04
C ALA A 437 15.83 13.97 -12.53
N PRO A 438 14.59 13.72 -12.07
CA PRO A 438 13.37 14.44 -12.48
C PRO A 438 13.25 15.83 -11.87
#